data_cac43876b2caf45bd90c9f78f1a0e4d1
#
_entry.id   cac43876b2caf45bd90c9f78f1a0e4d1
#
_cell.length_a   1.000
_cell.length_b   1.000
_cell.length_c   1.000
_cell.angle_alpha   90.00
_cell.angle_beta   90.00
_cell.angle_gamma   90.00
#
_symmetry.space_group_name_H-M   'P 1'
#
loop_
_entity.id
_entity.type
_entity.pdbx_description
1 polymer ?
#
loop_
_entity_poly.entity_id
_entity_poly.type
_entity_poly.pdbx_seq_one_letter_code
_entity_poly.pdbx_strand_id
1 'polypeptide(L)'
;MLKQSLIILSLMLAACSTVPNAPQDMAAIPTPNQWQHAQINQTAQALPNLWWEAFADTQLNTLENKALAQNSSILQAAYSLQQSLLQLDLSTADMLPSLSASANARASKPLDSGGSVSKSYSSNAGISWQLDLFGKLLKARDISKWTATATAEDRQKVALAITTQVAELYWELGSLNQKIALSEQNLQASQKVTDLVRTKYKLGAAAEMDLLSAERSLRQQQVSIENLRHQRNQVKNALAVLVGEMPESDMVEPKTLPQPFRLPELRVEVPAEVLDNRPDIRAARARLMADMATVDMRVRDFFPSFGLNLGVSAGGSELAKIVADPVGSAALNLALPFLNFPDNVLNLKVSQVKYQSDLAGYKNTLYTALSEVENASSQYHQLNQQHKLLQQNLETARRLEKMRKVRYDNGADDLQKWLDAQSETRSAEQSLVDNELSLYKNFLSRYVALGGKDILTENKE
;
A
#
# COMPACT_ATOMS: atom_id res chain seq x y z
N MET A 1 31.26 -45.72 33.27
CA MET A 1 31.06 -44.34 32.85
C MET A 1 30.99 -44.18 31.32
N LEU A 2 31.86 -44.78 30.50
CA LEU A 2 31.84 -44.62 29.03
C LEU A 2 30.53 -45.14 28.36
N LYS A 3 29.93 -46.26 28.84
CA LYS A 3 28.68 -46.81 28.27
C LYS A 3 27.43 -45.97 28.57
N GLN A 4 27.40 -45.22 29.66
CA GLN A 4 26.29 -44.30 29.97
C GLN A 4 26.39 -43.02 29.15
N SER A 5 27.59 -42.55 28.84
CA SER A 5 27.82 -41.39 27.95
C SER A 5 27.43 -41.69 26.50
N LEU A 6 27.61 -42.93 26.02
CA LEU A 6 27.20 -43.32 24.67
C LEU A 6 25.66 -43.40 24.50
N ILE A 7 24.94 -43.82 25.56
CA ILE A 7 23.46 -43.89 25.55
C ILE A 7 22.86 -42.48 25.55
N ILE A 8 23.46 -41.54 26.28
CA ILE A 8 23.01 -40.13 26.27
C ILE A 8 23.30 -39.48 24.90
N LEU A 9 24.42 -39.80 24.28
CA LEU A 9 24.78 -39.29 22.94
C LEU A 9 23.88 -39.85 21.83
N SER A 10 23.47 -41.14 21.94
CA SER A 10 22.54 -41.77 20.99
C SER A 10 21.10 -41.30 21.15
N LEU A 11 20.64 -40.92 22.33
CA LEU A 11 19.36 -40.29 22.58
C LEU A 11 19.32 -38.86 22.04
N MET A 12 20.44 -38.12 22.06
CA MET A 12 20.53 -36.79 21.45
C MET A 12 20.50 -36.84 19.92
N LEU A 13 21.04 -37.88 19.28
CA LEU A 13 20.98 -38.04 17.82
C LEU A 13 19.59 -38.48 17.31
N ALA A 14 18.79 -39.19 18.12
CA ALA A 14 17.43 -39.57 17.72
C ALA A 14 16.41 -38.40 17.78
N ALA A 15 16.69 -37.34 18.54
CA ALA A 15 15.84 -36.15 18.60
C ALA A 15 15.97 -35.26 17.36
N CYS A 16 16.97 -35.47 16.50
CA CYS A 16 17.20 -34.69 15.29
C CYS A 16 16.31 -35.05 14.07
N SER A 17 15.47 -36.09 14.19
CA SER A 17 14.74 -36.64 13.03
C SER A 17 13.33 -36.05 12.78
N THR A 18 12.87 -35.12 13.61
CA THR A 18 11.54 -34.49 13.45
C THR A 18 11.60 -32.99 13.24
N VAL A 19 12.49 -32.56 12.33
CA VAL A 19 12.36 -31.18 11.79
C VAL A 19 11.18 -31.20 10.83
N PRO A 20 10.13 -30.41 11.06
CA PRO A 20 9.03 -30.30 10.11
C PRO A 20 9.59 -29.87 8.76
N ASN A 21 9.39 -30.65 7.70
CA ASN A 21 9.71 -30.23 6.35
C ASN A 21 8.84 -29.02 6.03
N ALA A 22 9.48 -27.87 5.84
CA ALA A 22 8.86 -26.68 5.28
C ALA A 22 8.80 -26.82 3.76
N PRO A 23 8.20 -26.06 3.13
CA PRO A 23 7.10 -25.37 2.52
C PRO A 23 6.35 -26.12 1.40
N GLN A 24 6.15 -27.40 1.49
CA GLN A 24 5.29 -28.12 0.53
C GLN A 24 3.86 -27.59 0.53
N ASP A 25 3.40 -26.98 1.64
CA ASP A 25 2.04 -26.43 1.78
C ASP A 25 1.79 -25.19 0.93
N MET A 26 2.82 -24.39 0.61
CA MET A 26 2.69 -23.22 -0.26
C MET A 26 2.51 -23.59 -1.75
N ALA A 27 3.21 -24.64 -2.19
CA ALA A 27 3.15 -25.12 -3.57
C ALA A 27 1.82 -25.83 -3.88
N ALA A 28 1.06 -26.22 -2.85
CA ALA A 28 -0.21 -26.95 -2.98
C ALA A 28 -1.44 -26.04 -3.18
N ILE A 29 -1.28 -24.71 -3.20
CA ILE A 29 -2.41 -23.80 -3.42
C ILE A 29 -2.74 -23.80 -4.92
N PRO A 30 -3.92 -24.33 -5.33
CA PRO A 30 -4.28 -24.42 -6.75
C PRO A 30 -4.53 -23.00 -7.29
N THR A 31 -3.86 -22.67 -8.38
CA THR A 31 -4.11 -21.46 -9.18
C THR A 31 -4.79 -21.87 -10.49
N PRO A 32 -5.80 -21.13 -10.99
CA PRO A 32 -6.41 -21.40 -12.27
C PRO A 32 -5.39 -21.19 -13.40
N ASN A 33 -5.53 -21.98 -14.48
CA ASN A 33 -4.64 -21.85 -15.64
C ASN A 33 -5.07 -20.73 -16.60
N GLN A 34 -6.31 -20.27 -16.51
CA GLN A 34 -6.89 -19.26 -17.40
C GLN A 34 -7.84 -18.34 -16.64
N TRP A 35 -7.98 -17.12 -17.15
CA TRP A 35 -8.96 -16.15 -16.70
C TRP A 35 -10.33 -16.41 -17.35
N GLN A 36 -11.42 -16.05 -16.69
CA GLN A 36 -12.77 -16.09 -17.27
C GLN A 36 -13.10 -14.82 -18.05
N HIS A 37 -12.72 -13.68 -17.54
CA HIS A 37 -13.07 -12.36 -18.10
C HIS A 37 -11.84 -11.58 -18.59
N ALA A 38 -10.65 -11.85 -18.07
CA ALA A 38 -9.43 -11.26 -18.57
C ALA A 38 -8.92 -12.05 -19.79
N GLN A 39 -8.84 -11.38 -20.94
CA GLN A 39 -8.24 -11.97 -22.12
C GLN A 39 -6.72 -11.86 -22.02
N ILE A 40 -6.03 -12.99 -22.11
CA ILE A 40 -4.55 -13.03 -22.14
C ILE A 40 -4.10 -12.27 -23.38
N ASN A 41 -3.33 -11.22 -23.21
CA ASN A 41 -2.75 -10.41 -24.26
C ASN A 41 -1.24 -10.26 -24.04
N GLN A 42 -0.47 -11.29 -24.43
CA GLN A 42 0.99 -11.28 -24.31
C GLN A 42 1.68 -10.45 -25.41
N THR A 43 0.94 -10.06 -26.45
CA THR A 43 1.47 -9.25 -27.56
C THR A 43 1.40 -7.76 -27.28
N ALA A 44 0.62 -7.32 -26.30
CA ALA A 44 0.59 -5.93 -25.87
C ALA A 44 1.98 -5.50 -25.37
N GLN A 45 2.40 -4.32 -25.78
CA GLN A 45 3.64 -3.74 -25.28
C GLN A 45 3.53 -3.51 -23.78
N ALA A 46 4.53 -3.93 -23.02
CA ALA A 46 4.57 -3.64 -21.61
C ALA A 46 4.59 -2.11 -21.39
N LEU A 47 3.80 -1.63 -20.44
CA LEU A 47 3.87 -0.21 -20.04
C LEU A 47 5.29 0.11 -19.52
N PRO A 48 5.73 1.38 -19.63
CA PRO A 48 6.95 1.84 -18.96
C PRO A 48 6.85 1.60 -17.43
N ASN A 49 7.98 1.63 -16.72
CA ASN A 49 7.96 1.49 -15.26
C ASN A 49 7.15 2.63 -14.61
N LEU A 50 7.29 3.84 -15.13
CA LEU A 50 6.45 4.98 -14.80
C LEU A 50 5.20 4.93 -15.71
N TRP A 51 4.23 4.12 -15.34
CA TRP A 51 3.04 3.78 -16.15
C TRP A 51 2.25 5.01 -16.64
N TRP A 52 2.29 6.11 -15.91
CA TRP A 52 1.60 7.37 -16.26
C TRP A 52 2.19 8.06 -17.48
N GLU A 53 3.45 7.78 -17.84
CA GLU A 53 4.08 8.33 -19.05
C GLU A 53 3.40 7.85 -20.34
N ALA A 54 2.73 6.69 -20.30
CA ALA A 54 1.96 6.18 -21.43
C ALA A 54 0.78 7.08 -21.84
N PHE A 55 0.36 8.00 -20.96
CA PHE A 55 -0.68 8.99 -21.27
C PHE A 55 -0.14 10.26 -21.95
N ALA A 56 1.18 10.43 -22.02
CA ALA A 56 1.86 11.62 -22.59
C ALA A 56 1.35 12.96 -22.00
N ASP A 57 0.94 12.97 -20.72
CA ASP A 57 0.44 14.12 -19.99
C ASP A 57 1.52 14.67 -19.05
N THR A 58 2.12 15.79 -19.44
CA THR A 58 3.23 16.41 -18.67
C THR A 58 2.79 16.93 -17.31
N GLN A 59 1.51 17.31 -17.14
CA GLN A 59 0.98 17.77 -15.86
C GLN A 59 0.82 16.60 -14.90
N LEU A 60 0.26 15.48 -15.37
CA LEU A 60 0.18 14.25 -14.61
C LEU A 60 1.58 13.76 -14.19
N ASN A 61 2.52 13.72 -15.14
CA ASN A 61 3.90 13.31 -14.85
C ASN A 61 4.54 14.17 -13.75
N THR A 62 4.31 15.48 -13.76
CA THR A 62 4.84 16.39 -12.75
C THR A 62 4.23 16.11 -11.37
N LEU A 63 2.93 15.87 -11.28
CA LEU A 63 2.23 15.57 -10.04
C LEU A 63 2.66 14.21 -9.46
N GLU A 64 2.80 13.19 -10.30
CA GLU A 64 3.27 11.86 -9.91
C GLU A 64 4.70 11.90 -9.33
N ASN A 65 5.62 12.57 -10.05
CA ASN A 65 6.99 12.74 -9.57
C ASN A 65 7.04 13.51 -8.25
N LYS A 66 6.19 14.53 -8.08
CA LYS A 66 6.08 15.28 -6.84
C LYS A 66 5.54 14.42 -5.70
N ALA A 67 4.51 13.62 -5.94
CA ALA A 67 3.97 12.69 -4.96
C ALA A 67 5.01 11.66 -4.52
N LEU A 68 5.76 11.07 -5.46
CA LEU A 68 6.84 10.13 -5.13
C LEU A 68 7.92 10.76 -4.25
N ALA A 69 8.23 12.05 -4.44
CA ALA A 69 9.26 12.76 -3.68
C ALA A 69 8.78 13.27 -2.31
N GLN A 70 7.51 13.67 -2.18
CA GLN A 70 7.05 14.46 -1.04
C GLN A 70 5.90 13.82 -0.25
N ASN A 71 5.23 12.77 -0.77
CA ASN A 71 4.11 12.16 -0.08
C ASN A 71 4.54 11.52 1.25
N SER A 72 3.87 11.90 2.33
CA SER A 72 4.21 11.46 3.69
C SER A 72 4.08 9.94 3.90
N SER A 73 3.14 9.28 3.23
CA SER A 73 2.96 7.83 3.34
C SER A 73 4.10 7.07 2.67
N ILE A 74 4.59 7.55 1.53
CA ILE A 74 5.77 6.98 0.84
C ILE A 74 7.02 7.18 1.69
N LEU A 75 7.20 8.36 2.28
CA LEU A 75 8.31 8.64 3.19
C LEU A 75 8.26 7.76 4.45
N GLN A 76 7.09 7.60 5.07
CA GLN A 76 6.91 6.69 6.21
C GLN A 76 7.24 5.25 5.85
N ALA A 77 6.80 4.77 4.69
CA ALA A 77 7.15 3.43 4.21
C ALA A 77 8.66 3.28 3.94
N ALA A 78 9.34 4.33 3.45
CA ALA A 78 10.78 4.34 3.28
C ALA A 78 11.53 4.26 4.63
N TYR A 79 11.10 5.03 5.64
CA TYR A 79 11.67 4.95 6.99
C TYR A 79 11.38 3.61 7.66
N SER A 80 10.21 3.01 7.44
CA SER A 80 9.89 1.67 7.93
C SER A 80 10.82 0.60 7.32
N LEU A 81 11.15 0.72 6.03
CA LEU A 81 12.14 -0.13 5.38
C LEU A 81 13.53 0.09 6.00
N GLN A 82 13.95 1.34 6.18
CA GLN A 82 15.23 1.65 6.80
C GLN A 82 15.32 1.06 8.23
N GLN A 83 14.27 1.20 9.01
CA GLN A 83 14.18 0.59 10.35
C GLN A 83 14.33 -0.92 10.30
N SER A 84 13.67 -1.60 9.37
CA SER A 84 13.75 -3.07 9.24
C SER A 84 15.13 -3.54 8.76
N LEU A 85 15.83 -2.75 7.92
CA LEU A 85 17.21 -3.03 7.52
C LEU A 85 18.18 -2.85 8.70
N LEU A 86 18.04 -1.79 9.50
CA LEU A 86 18.83 -1.60 10.72
C LEU A 86 18.57 -2.73 11.74
N GLN A 87 17.35 -3.25 11.84
CA GLN A 87 17.04 -4.42 12.67
C GLN A 87 17.72 -5.69 12.15
N LEU A 88 17.86 -5.86 10.84
CA LEU A 88 18.65 -6.93 10.23
C LEU A 88 20.14 -6.77 10.58
N ASP A 89 20.66 -5.55 10.54
CA ASP A 89 22.04 -5.25 10.93
C ASP A 89 22.28 -5.54 12.42
N LEU A 90 21.33 -5.18 13.29
CA LEU A 90 21.38 -5.54 14.73
C LEU A 90 21.40 -7.05 14.92
N SER A 91 20.51 -7.79 14.25
CA SER A 91 20.49 -9.26 14.32
C SER A 91 21.78 -9.89 13.77
N THR A 92 22.47 -9.20 12.88
CA THR A 92 23.78 -9.62 12.36
C THR A 92 24.89 -9.29 13.37
N ALA A 93 24.81 -8.14 14.03
CA ALA A 93 25.75 -7.72 15.09
C ALA A 93 25.67 -8.66 16.32
N ASP A 94 24.49 -9.19 16.65
CA ASP A 94 24.29 -10.17 17.73
C ASP A 94 25.09 -11.47 17.51
N MET A 95 25.51 -11.77 16.30
CA MET A 95 26.39 -12.90 15.96
C MET A 95 27.88 -12.61 16.22
N LEU A 96 28.24 -11.35 16.44
CA LEU A 96 29.63 -10.91 16.68
C LEU A 96 29.94 -10.82 18.17
N PRO A 97 31.23 -10.86 18.55
CA PRO A 97 31.63 -10.58 19.93
C PRO A 97 31.23 -9.17 20.38
N SER A 98 30.63 -9.05 21.55
CA SER A 98 30.31 -7.77 22.19
C SER A 98 31.39 -7.34 23.17
N LEU A 99 31.74 -6.05 23.16
CA LEU A 99 32.68 -5.46 24.08
C LEU A 99 31.90 -4.67 25.14
N SER A 100 32.29 -4.85 26.40
CA SER A 100 31.74 -4.12 27.55
C SER A 100 32.83 -3.56 28.45
N ALA A 101 32.59 -2.38 28.99
CA ALA A 101 33.42 -1.81 30.03
C ALA A 101 32.54 -1.15 31.09
N SER A 102 32.87 -1.35 32.35
CA SER A 102 32.15 -0.75 33.47
C SER A 102 33.10 -0.36 34.60
N ALA A 103 32.75 0.73 35.28
CA ALA A 103 33.39 1.14 36.52
C ALA A 103 32.33 1.36 37.60
N ASN A 104 32.51 0.79 38.75
CA ASN A 104 31.56 0.85 39.85
C ASN A 104 32.20 1.36 41.11
N ALA A 105 31.52 2.23 41.84
CA ALA A 105 31.86 2.68 43.15
C ALA A 105 30.68 2.37 44.10
N ARG A 106 30.92 1.65 45.18
CA ARG A 106 29.92 1.26 46.16
C ARG A 106 30.34 1.69 47.55
N ALA A 107 29.45 2.26 48.31
CA ALA A 107 29.61 2.47 49.73
C ALA A 107 28.42 1.77 50.46
N SER A 108 28.71 0.96 51.46
CA SER A 108 27.71 0.26 52.26
C SER A 108 28.00 0.42 53.74
N LYS A 109 26.93 0.60 54.54
CA LYS A 109 27.00 0.68 55.99
C LYS A 109 25.90 -0.18 56.57
N PRO A 110 26.18 -1.12 57.51
CA PRO A 110 25.13 -1.81 58.28
C PRO A 110 24.36 -0.77 59.08
N LEU A 111 23.01 -0.86 59.03
CA LEU A 111 22.15 0.12 59.68
C LEU A 111 21.80 -0.24 61.11
N ASP A 112 21.91 -1.52 61.47
CA ASP A 112 21.47 -2.12 62.71
C ASP A 112 22.63 -2.37 63.74
N SER A 113 23.89 -2.36 63.32
CA SER A 113 25.06 -2.70 64.14
C SER A 113 26.07 -1.58 64.34
N GLY A 114 25.83 -0.37 63.91
CA GLY A 114 26.75 0.77 64.05
C GLY A 114 28.10 0.61 63.35
N GLY A 115 28.20 -0.31 62.38
CA GLY A 115 29.41 -0.63 61.64
C GLY A 115 29.97 0.50 60.79
N SER A 116 31.26 0.44 60.46
CA SER A 116 31.94 1.39 59.62
C SER A 116 31.46 1.31 58.15
N VAL A 117 31.55 2.43 57.43
CA VAL A 117 31.28 2.47 55.99
C VAL A 117 32.34 1.67 55.24
N SER A 118 31.92 0.62 54.55
CA SER A 118 32.76 -0.12 53.61
C SER A 118 32.66 0.51 52.23
N LYS A 119 33.78 0.81 51.62
CA LYS A 119 33.86 1.35 50.23
C LYS A 119 34.52 0.31 49.35
N SER A 120 34.01 0.12 48.15
CA SER A 120 34.62 -0.72 47.11
C SER A 120 34.54 -0.01 45.75
N TYR A 121 35.62 -0.08 45.03
CA TYR A 121 35.78 0.45 43.69
C TYR A 121 36.18 -0.71 42.75
N SER A 122 35.58 -0.83 41.60
CA SER A 122 35.93 -1.86 40.63
C SER A 122 35.80 -1.35 39.20
N SER A 123 36.69 -1.81 38.33
CA SER A 123 36.57 -1.67 36.90
C SER A 123 36.58 -3.05 36.24
N ASN A 124 35.78 -3.20 35.19
CA ASN A 124 35.70 -4.43 34.42
C ASN A 124 35.70 -4.05 32.95
N ALA A 125 36.47 -4.76 32.14
CA ALA A 125 36.39 -4.74 30.68
C ALA A 125 36.30 -6.19 30.20
N GLY A 126 35.43 -6.46 29.23
CA GLY A 126 35.24 -7.82 28.80
C GLY A 126 34.73 -7.94 27.38
N ILE A 127 34.95 -9.09 26.79
CA ILE A 127 34.43 -9.54 25.52
C ILE A 127 33.48 -10.69 25.82
N SER A 128 32.23 -10.61 25.33
CA SER A 128 31.26 -11.69 25.41
C SER A 128 30.85 -12.09 24.00
N TRP A 129 30.88 -13.39 23.72
CA TRP A 129 30.51 -13.91 22.42
C TRP A 129 29.67 -15.18 22.60
N GLN A 130 28.48 -15.16 21.99
CA GLN A 130 27.63 -16.34 21.89
C GLN A 130 27.97 -17.11 20.61
N LEU A 131 28.49 -18.34 20.76
CA LEU A 131 28.84 -19.19 19.64
C LEU A 131 27.59 -19.84 19.05
N ASP A 132 27.27 -19.54 17.80
CA ASP A 132 26.08 -20.04 17.12
C ASP A 132 26.31 -21.42 16.48
N LEU A 133 26.66 -22.43 17.30
CA LEU A 133 26.99 -23.76 16.80
C LEU A 133 25.78 -24.51 16.20
N PHE A 134 24.58 -24.15 16.57
CA PHE A 134 23.34 -24.79 16.11
C PHE A 134 22.50 -23.86 15.20
N GLY A 135 22.97 -22.67 14.87
CA GLY A 135 22.34 -21.77 13.93
C GLY A 135 21.09 -21.06 14.47
N LYS A 136 20.95 -20.88 15.78
CA LYS A 136 19.82 -20.15 16.38
C LYS A 136 19.89 -18.65 16.04
N LEU A 137 21.06 -18.03 16.19
CA LEU A 137 21.28 -16.61 15.83
C LEU A 137 21.16 -16.40 14.33
N LEU A 138 21.66 -17.35 13.52
CA LEU A 138 21.47 -17.34 12.08
C LEU A 138 19.97 -17.33 11.72
N LYS A 139 19.13 -18.11 12.40
CA LYS A 139 17.68 -18.08 12.14
C LYS A 139 17.00 -16.80 12.62
N ALA A 140 17.45 -16.19 13.71
CA ALA A 140 17.00 -14.87 14.14
C ALA A 140 17.31 -13.82 13.08
N ARG A 141 18.51 -13.84 12.50
CA ARG A 141 18.90 -13.00 11.35
C ARG A 141 18.03 -13.28 10.12
N ASP A 142 17.74 -14.55 9.80
CA ASP A 142 16.86 -14.91 8.67
C ASP A 142 15.45 -14.32 8.85
N ILE A 143 14.90 -14.32 10.07
CA ILE A 143 13.62 -13.69 10.40
C ILE A 143 13.67 -12.19 10.07
N SER A 144 14.70 -11.48 10.55
CA SER A 144 14.90 -10.06 10.28
C SER A 144 15.08 -9.78 8.78
N LYS A 145 15.81 -10.64 8.06
CA LYS A 145 15.99 -10.55 6.60
C LYS A 145 14.66 -10.67 5.85
N TRP A 146 13.86 -11.66 6.16
CA TRP A 146 12.56 -11.84 5.49
C TRP A 146 11.56 -10.75 5.86
N THR A 147 11.62 -10.24 7.10
CA THR A 147 10.84 -9.08 7.53
C THR A 147 11.23 -7.82 6.74
N ALA A 148 12.51 -7.56 6.54
CA ALA A 148 12.99 -6.44 5.73
C ALA A 148 12.56 -6.60 4.25
N THR A 149 12.61 -7.83 3.72
CA THR A 149 12.10 -8.12 2.37
C THR A 149 10.60 -7.81 2.25
N ALA A 150 9.79 -8.24 3.23
CA ALA A 150 8.36 -7.95 3.26
C ALA A 150 8.08 -6.44 3.32
N THR A 151 8.85 -5.70 4.12
CA THR A 151 8.72 -4.24 4.26
C THR A 151 9.13 -3.51 2.97
N ALA A 152 10.09 -4.03 2.20
CA ALA A 152 10.44 -3.49 0.89
C ALA A 152 9.28 -3.61 -0.10
N GLU A 153 8.60 -4.75 -0.12
CA GLU A 153 7.41 -4.96 -0.95
C GLU A 153 6.21 -4.12 -0.49
N ASP A 154 6.04 -3.92 0.83
CA ASP A 154 5.02 -3.00 1.36
C ASP A 154 5.28 -1.56 0.92
N ARG A 155 6.54 -1.10 0.89
CA ARG A 155 6.89 0.21 0.36
C ARG A 155 6.50 0.34 -1.11
N GLN A 156 6.75 -0.69 -1.92
CA GLN A 156 6.35 -0.72 -3.32
C GLN A 156 4.83 -0.66 -3.48
N LYS A 157 4.09 -1.42 -2.66
CA LYS A 157 2.62 -1.37 -2.63
C LYS A 157 2.10 0.03 -2.30
N VAL A 158 2.71 0.71 -1.32
CA VAL A 158 2.33 2.09 -0.94
C VAL A 158 2.58 3.05 -2.11
N ALA A 159 3.75 2.97 -2.77
CA ALA A 159 4.05 3.82 -3.92
C ALA A 159 3.04 3.61 -5.06
N LEU A 160 2.72 2.37 -5.38
CA LEU A 160 1.72 2.02 -6.39
C LEU A 160 0.33 2.57 -6.03
N ALA A 161 -0.10 2.46 -4.77
CA ALA A 161 -1.38 2.97 -4.31
C ALA A 161 -1.44 4.51 -4.37
N ILE A 162 -0.38 5.20 -3.97
CA ILE A 162 -0.34 6.67 -4.01
C ILE A 162 -0.34 7.19 -5.45
N THR A 163 0.48 6.62 -6.34
CA THR A 163 0.52 7.05 -7.75
C THR A 163 -0.83 6.80 -8.44
N THR A 164 -1.46 5.66 -8.23
CA THR A 164 -2.81 5.44 -8.79
C THR A 164 -3.86 6.40 -8.22
N GLN A 165 -3.78 6.73 -6.94
CA GLN A 165 -4.70 7.70 -6.31
C GLN A 165 -4.48 9.13 -6.82
N VAL A 166 -3.24 9.54 -7.09
CA VAL A 166 -2.92 10.84 -7.71
C VAL A 166 -3.59 10.93 -9.08
N ALA A 167 -3.41 9.92 -9.94
CA ALA A 167 -4.05 9.90 -11.26
C ALA A 167 -5.58 9.88 -11.18
N GLU A 168 -6.16 9.12 -10.24
CA GLU A 168 -7.61 9.10 -10.02
C GLU A 168 -8.16 10.51 -9.73
N LEU A 169 -7.55 11.21 -8.77
CA LEU A 169 -7.98 12.57 -8.41
C LEU A 169 -7.69 13.58 -9.51
N TYR A 170 -6.58 13.44 -10.24
CA TYR A 170 -6.25 14.27 -11.38
C TYR A 170 -7.32 14.16 -12.49
N TRP A 171 -7.70 12.95 -12.88
CA TRP A 171 -8.74 12.75 -13.88
C TRP A 171 -10.13 13.12 -13.36
N GLU A 172 -10.41 12.90 -12.07
CA GLU A 172 -11.66 13.36 -11.45
C GLU A 172 -11.76 14.91 -11.51
N LEU A 173 -10.66 15.61 -11.24
CA LEU A 173 -10.58 17.07 -11.37
C LEU A 173 -10.82 17.51 -12.82
N GLY A 174 -10.22 16.83 -13.80
CA GLY A 174 -10.47 17.07 -15.23
C GLY A 174 -11.92 16.85 -15.63
N SER A 175 -12.54 15.77 -15.15
CA SER A 175 -13.97 15.49 -15.36
C SER A 175 -14.87 16.58 -14.77
N LEU A 176 -14.59 17.04 -13.54
CA LEU A 176 -15.34 18.10 -12.90
C LEU A 176 -15.21 19.42 -13.62
N ASN A 177 -14.00 19.80 -14.05
CA ASN A 177 -13.77 21.01 -14.85
C ASN A 177 -14.51 20.94 -16.20
N GLN A 178 -14.50 19.79 -16.86
CA GLN A 178 -15.27 19.57 -18.10
C GLN A 178 -16.78 19.72 -17.87
N LYS A 179 -17.33 19.14 -16.80
CA LYS A 179 -18.74 19.27 -16.43
C LYS A 179 -19.12 20.69 -16.06
N ILE A 180 -18.26 21.42 -15.35
CA ILE A 180 -18.47 22.84 -15.04
C ILE A 180 -18.54 23.65 -16.31
N ALA A 181 -17.59 23.47 -17.26
CA ALA A 181 -17.59 24.16 -18.53
C ALA A 181 -18.87 23.89 -19.35
N LEU A 182 -19.29 22.62 -19.45
CA LEU A 182 -20.57 22.25 -20.09
C LEU A 182 -21.77 22.89 -19.38
N SER A 183 -21.79 22.90 -18.06
CA SER A 183 -22.88 23.46 -17.27
C SER A 183 -22.94 24.98 -17.39
N GLU A 184 -21.82 25.69 -17.51
CA GLU A 184 -21.75 27.12 -17.74
C GLU A 184 -22.28 27.51 -19.13
N GLN A 185 -21.95 26.73 -20.17
CA GLN A 185 -22.52 26.91 -21.51
C GLN A 185 -24.05 26.70 -21.48
N ASN A 186 -24.52 25.68 -20.80
CA ASN A 186 -25.94 25.39 -20.62
C ASN A 186 -26.66 26.48 -19.80
N LEU A 187 -26.00 27.05 -18.80
CA LEU A 187 -26.52 28.18 -18.02
C LEU A 187 -26.76 29.42 -18.90
N GLN A 188 -25.78 29.74 -19.77
CA GLN A 188 -25.93 30.85 -20.72
C GLN A 188 -27.10 30.62 -21.69
N ALA A 189 -27.27 29.38 -22.18
CA ALA A 189 -28.40 29.03 -23.02
C ALA A 189 -29.74 29.15 -22.27
N SER A 190 -29.81 28.65 -21.04
CA SER A 190 -31.00 28.71 -20.18
C SER A 190 -31.37 30.18 -19.84
N GLN A 191 -30.37 31.04 -19.61
CA GLN A 191 -30.58 32.49 -19.41
C GLN A 191 -31.27 33.13 -20.61
N LYS A 192 -30.76 32.87 -21.83
CA LYS A 192 -31.35 33.40 -23.08
C LYS A 192 -32.79 32.94 -23.27
N VAL A 193 -33.08 31.67 -22.95
CA VAL A 193 -34.45 31.13 -23.00
C VAL A 193 -35.36 31.86 -22.00
N THR A 194 -34.91 32.04 -20.76
CA THR A 194 -35.66 32.74 -19.73
C THR A 194 -35.96 34.18 -20.11
N ASP A 195 -34.98 34.90 -20.69
CA ASP A 195 -35.15 36.27 -21.12
C ASP A 195 -36.12 36.41 -22.32
N LEU A 196 -36.08 35.44 -23.24
CA LEU A 196 -37.04 35.37 -24.35
C LEU A 196 -38.45 35.11 -23.82
N VAL A 197 -38.63 34.15 -22.92
CA VAL A 197 -39.97 33.84 -22.35
C VAL A 197 -40.48 35.01 -21.52
N ARG A 198 -39.63 35.70 -20.75
CA ARG A 198 -39.99 36.90 -20.00
C ARG A 198 -40.47 38.02 -20.93
N THR A 199 -39.84 38.20 -22.07
CA THR A 199 -40.26 39.18 -23.10
C THR A 199 -41.61 38.81 -23.73
N LYS A 200 -41.79 37.52 -24.09
CA LYS A 200 -43.07 37.04 -24.62
C LYS A 200 -44.20 37.20 -23.59
N TYR A 201 -43.96 36.92 -22.30
CA TYR A 201 -44.94 37.12 -21.24
C TYR A 201 -45.36 38.59 -21.08
N LYS A 202 -44.40 39.53 -21.10
CA LYS A 202 -44.70 40.95 -21.06
C LYS A 202 -45.53 41.45 -22.28
N LEU A 203 -45.41 40.77 -23.42
CA LEU A 203 -46.16 41.04 -24.63
C LEU A 203 -47.49 40.27 -24.70
N GLY A 204 -47.85 39.52 -23.66
CA GLY A 204 -49.05 38.64 -23.63
C GLY A 204 -48.96 37.41 -24.55
N ALA A 205 -47.78 37.07 -25.06
CA ALA A 205 -47.54 35.96 -25.97
C ALA A 205 -47.00 34.67 -25.29
N ALA A 206 -46.92 34.63 -23.97
CA ALA A 206 -46.59 33.44 -23.14
C ALA A 206 -47.36 33.46 -21.84
N ALA A 207 -47.66 32.28 -21.26
CA ALA A 207 -48.31 32.15 -19.97
C ALA A 207 -47.31 32.42 -18.82
N GLU A 208 -47.84 32.86 -17.65
CA GLU A 208 -47.03 32.98 -16.42
C GLU A 208 -46.36 31.65 -16.04
N MET A 209 -47.04 30.52 -16.24
CA MET A 209 -46.53 29.19 -16.00
C MET A 209 -45.24 28.91 -16.79
N ASP A 210 -45.16 29.37 -18.04
CA ASP A 210 -43.95 29.25 -18.89
C ASP A 210 -42.78 30.04 -18.30
N LEU A 211 -43.04 31.27 -17.83
CA LEU A 211 -42.02 32.12 -17.22
C LEU A 211 -41.50 31.49 -15.92
N LEU A 212 -42.40 31.03 -15.05
CA LEU A 212 -42.00 30.35 -13.79
C LEU A 212 -41.23 29.05 -14.04
N SER A 213 -41.60 28.28 -15.07
CA SER A 213 -40.90 27.06 -15.49
C SER A 213 -39.48 27.37 -15.97
N ALA A 214 -39.30 28.37 -16.80
CA ALA A 214 -38.00 28.79 -17.28
C ALA A 214 -37.09 29.33 -16.16
N GLU A 215 -37.64 30.15 -15.24
CA GLU A 215 -36.91 30.66 -14.09
C GLU A 215 -36.54 29.55 -13.12
N ARG A 216 -37.38 28.54 -12.89
CA ARG A 216 -37.08 27.36 -12.08
C ARG A 216 -35.93 26.57 -12.70
N SER A 217 -35.97 26.31 -14.00
CA SER A 217 -34.90 25.58 -14.71
C SER A 217 -33.57 26.32 -14.62
N LEU A 218 -33.58 27.66 -14.76
CA LEU A 218 -32.37 28.47 -14.61
C LEU A 218 -31.77 28.35 -13.21
N ARG A 219 -32.59 28.45 -12.15
CA ARG A 219 -32.09 28.33 -10.76
C ARG A 219 -31.55 26.94 -10.46
N GLN A 220 -32.18 25.87 -11.00
CA GLN A 220 -31.65 24.51 -10.85
C GLN A 220 -30.26 24.37 -11.51
N GLN A 221 -30.02 25.01 -12.66
CA GLN A 221 -28.70 25.04 -13.29
C GLN A 221 -27.65 25.74 -12.41
N GLN A 222 -28.01 26.89 -11.84
CA GLN A 222 -27.14 27.63 -10.92
C GLN A 222 -26.73 26.77 -9.71
N VAL A 223 -27.70 26.10 -9.08
CA VAL A 223 -27.44 25.19 -7.93
C VAL A 223 -26.52 24.04 -8.38
N SER A 224 -26.74 23.46 -9.55
CA SER A 224 -25.90 22.37 -10.05
C SER A 224 -24.45 22.79 -10.23
N ILE A 225 -24.20 23.98 -10.78
CA ILE A 225 -22.84 24.52 -10.95
C ILE A 225 -22.14 24.72 -9.62
N GLU A 226 -22.83 25.28 -8.61
CA GLU A 226 -22.22 25.48 -7.29
C GLU A 226 -21.85 24.15 -6.62
N ASN A 227 -22.67 23.11 -6.79
CA ASN A 227 -22.34 21.76 -6.32
C ASN A 227 -21.09 21.20 -7.01
N LEU A 228 -20.98 21.36 -8.34
CA LEU A 228 -19.78 20.91 -9.09
C LEU A 228 -18.53 21.68 -8.65
N ARG A 229 -18.64 23.01 -8.44
CA ARG A 229 -17.54 23.84 -7.94
C ARG A 229 -17.08 23.42 -6.55
N HIS A 230 -18.02 23.08 -5.67
CA HIS A 230 -17.69 22.57 -4.34
C HIS A 230 -16.96 21.23 -4.44
N GLN A 231 -17.46 20.26 -5.22
CA GLN A 231 -16.80 18.97 -5.45
C GLN A 231 -15.40 19.17 -6.02
N ARG A 232 -15.23 20.06 -7.02
CA ARG A 232 -13.91 20.39 -7.58
C ARG A 232 -12.93 20.84 -6.50
N ASN A 233 -13.36 21.74 -5.61
CA ASN A 233 -12.50 22.24 -4.54
C ASN A 233 -12.10 21.12 -3.56
N GLN A 234 -13.02 20.19 -3.24
CA GLN A 234 -12.71 19.03 -2.40
C GLN A 234 -11.66 18.13 -3.05
N VAL A 235 -11.82 17.80 -4.34
CA VAL A 235 -10.88 16.97 -5.09
C VAL A 235 -9.52 17.66 -5.23
N LYS A 236 -9.50 18.97 -5.51
CA LYS A 236 -8.28 19.77 -5.57
C LYS A 236 -7.50 19.71 -4.25
N ASN A 237 -8.17 19.92 -3.12
CA ASN A 237 -7.55 19.86 -1.81
C ASN A 237 -7.02 18.46 -1.48
N ALA A 238 -7.76 17.41 -1.84
CA ALA A 238 -7.31 16.04 -1.66
C ALA A 238 -6.04 15.73 -2.49
N LEU A 239 -6.02 16.19 -3.74
CA LEU A 239 -4.85 16.04 -4.61
C LEU A 239 -3.64 16.82 -4.06
N ALA A 240 -3.83 18.05 -3.56
CA ALA A 240 -2.77 18.85 -2.93
C ALA A 240 -2.11 18.06 -1.77
N VAL A 241 -2.92 17.48 -0.87
CA VAL A 241 -2.41 16.67 0.25
C VAL A 241 -1.61 15.46 -0.25
N LEU A 242 -2.08 14.78 -1.31
CA LEU A 242 -1.37 13.63 -1.86
C LEU A 242 0.00 13.98 -2.46
N VAL A 243 0.12 15.13 -3.09
CA VAL A 243 1.41 15.58 -3.64
C VAL A 243 2.28 16.32 -2.62
N GLY A 244 1.87 16.34 -1.34
CA GLY A 244 2.64 16.94 -0.25
C GLY A 244 2.52 18.46 -0.17
N GLU A 245 1.45 19.04 -0.72
CA GLU A 245 1.18 20.48 -0.65
C GLU A 245 0.08 20.82 0.36
N MET A 246 0.04 22.09 0.74
CA MET A 246 -1.06 22.59 1.56
C MET A 246 -2.36 22.66 0.74
N PRO A 247 -3.54 22.44 1.33
CA PRO A 247 -4.82 22.75 0.71
C PRO A 247 -4.82 24.19 0.17
N GLU A 248 -5.56 24.44 -0.91
CA GLU A 248 -5.64 25.74 -1.60
C GLU A 248 -4.35 26.21 -2.29
N SER A 249 -3.32 25.35 -2.41
CA SER A 249 -2.15 25.68 -3.22
C SER A 249 -2.53 25.93 -4.68
N ASP A 250 -1.77 26.80 -5.34
CA ASP A 250 -2.00 27.14 -6.76
C ASP A 250 -1.44 26.02 -7.66
N MET A 251 -2.20 24.93 -7.75
CA MET A 251 -1.84 23.76 -8.57
C MET A 251 -2.37 23.90 -9.99
N VAL A 252 -1.58 23.41 -10.94
CA VAL A 252 -2.04 23.32 -12.33
C VAL A 252 -3.12 22.25 -12.43
N GLU A 253 -4.31 22.66 -12.88
CA GLU A 253 -5.49 21.80 -12.99
C GLU A 253 -5.70 21.34 -14.44
N PRO A 254 -6.07 20.06 -14.67
CA PRO A 254 -6.49 19.62 -16.00
C PRO A 254 -7.82 20.28 -16.38
N LYS A 255 -7.92 20.77 -17.61
CA LYS A 255 -9.17 21.43 -18.07
C LYS A 255 -10.28 20.42 -18.37
N THR A 256 -9.90 19.24 -18.83
CA THR A 256 -10.79 18.16 -19.25
C THR A 256 -10.12 16.81 -18.99
N LEU A 257 -10.88 15.72 -19.11
CA LEU A 257 -10.27 14.41 -19.31
C LEU A 257 -9.39 14.40 -20.56
N PRO A 258 -8.36 13.54 -20.65
CA PRO A 258 -7.49 13.44 -21.82
C PRO A 258 -8.29 13.23 -23.10
N GLN A 259 -7.98 14.01 -24.15
CA GLN A 259 -8.67 13.96 -25.45
C GLN A 259 -7.64 13.77 -26.58
N PRO A 260 -7.92 12.92 -27.59
CA PRO A 260 -9.08 12.04 -27.71
C PRO A 260 -9.07 10.95 -26.65
N PHE A 261 -10.25 10.46 -26.22
CA PHE A 261 -10.36 9.38 -25.27
C PHE A 261 -9.62 8.13 -25.75
N ARG A 262 -8.54 7.77 -25.07
CA ARG A 262 -7.74 6.59 -25.34
C ARG A 262 -7.18 6.03 -24.04
N LEU A 263 -7.24 4.71 -23.90
CA LEU A 263 -6.58 3.99 -22.82
C LEU A 263 -5.45 3.14 -23.40
N PRO A 264 -4.27 3.13 -22.76
CA PRO A 264 -3.21 2.19 -23.12
C PRO A 264 -3.70 0.73 -22.98
N GLU A 265 -3.21 -0.15 -23.84
CA GLU A 265 -3.47 -1.58 -23.69
C GLU A 265 -2.63 -2.14 -22.53
N LEU A 266 -3.27 -2.91 -21.65
CA LEU A 266 -2.59 -3.63 -20.60
C LEU A 266 -2.20 -5.02 -21.08
N ARG A 267 -0.95 -5.40 -20.83
CA ARG A 267 -0.50 -6.78 -20.99
C ARG A 267 -1.13 -7.63 -19.88
N VAL A 268 -1.84 -8.67 -20.26
CA VAL A 268 -2.45 -9.62 -19.34
C VAL A 268 -1.74 -10.96 -19.48
N GLU A 269 -1.09 -11.38 -18.41
CA GLU A 269 -0.35 -12.64 -18.31
C GLU A 269 -1.24 -13.75 -17.72
N VAL A 270 -0.75 -14.99 -17.70
CA VAL A 270 -1.46 -16.09 -17.03
C VAL A 270 -1.53 -15.86 -15.52
N PRO A 271 -2.55 -16.43 -14.83
CA PRO A 271 -2.78 -16.16 -13.40
C PRO A 271 -1.55 -16.34 -12.50
N ALA A 272 -0.76 -17.39 -12.72
CA ALA A 272 0.44 -17.64 -11.91
C ALA A 272 1.49 -16.53 -12.03
N GLU A 273 1.74 -16.00 -13.25
CA GLU A 273 2.70 -14.92 -13.50
C GLU A 273 2.23 -13.59 -12.87
N VAL A 274 0.92 -13.30 -12.98
CA VAL A 274 0.33 -12.12 -12.35
C VAL A 274 0.53 -12.15 -10.84
N LEU A 275 0.31 -13.30 -10.20
CA LEU A 275 0.49 -13.44 -8.75
C LEU A 275 1.94 -13.20 -8.32
N ASP A 276 2.93 -13.66 -9.11
CA ASP A 276 4.34 -13.44 -8.78
C ASP A 276 4.79 -11.97 -8.95
N ASN A 277 4.11 -11.21 -9.81
CA ASN A 277 4.42 -9.78 -10.02
C ASN A 277 3.83 -8.86 -8.95
N ARG A 278 2.87 -9.31 -8.16
CA ARG A 278 2.17 -8.47 -7.16
C ARG A 278 3.01 -8.25 -5.89
N PRO A 279 3.23 -6.97 -5.49
CA PRO A 279 4.01 -6.67 -4.28
C PRO A 279 3.32 -7.15 -2.99
N ASP A 280 1.99 -7.13 -2.90
CA ASP A 280 1.26 -7.63 -1.73
C ASP A 280 1.42 -9.15 -1.53
N ILE A 281 1.47 -9.91 -2.61
CA ILE A 281 1.72 -11.36 -2.58
C ILE A 281 3.17 -11.64 -2.23
N ARG A 282 4.13 -10.90 -2.80
CA ARG A 282 5.55 -11.03 -2.46
C ARG A 282 5.81 -10.69 -0.99
N ALA A 283 5.16 -9.63 -0.47
CA ALA A 283 5.22 -9.28 0.95
C ALA A 283 4.65 -10.39 1.85
N ALA A 284 3.48 -10.93 1.52
CA ALA A 284 2.86 -12.00 2.28
C ALA A 284 3.70 -13.30 2.25
N ARG A 285 4.31 -13.63 1.10
CA ARG A 285 5.25 -14.75 0.96
C ARG A 285 6.49 -14.54 1.85
N ALA A 286 7.07 -13.34 1.85
CA ALA A 286 8.23 -13.02 2.67
C ALA A 286 7.90 -13.13 4.18
N ARG A 287 6.72 -12.67 4.62
CA ARG A 287 6.26 -12.86 6.01
C ARG A 287 6.13 -14.33 6.38
N LEU A 288 5.58 -15.13 5.50
CA LEU A 288 5.44 -16.57 5.72
C LEU A 288 6.83 -17.25 5.84
N MET A 289 7.85 -16.79 5.07
CA MET A 289 9.23 -17.26 5.21
C MET A 289 9.85 -16.82 6.54
N ALA A 290 9.51 -15.65 7.07
CA ALA A 290 9.92 -15.20 8.41
C ALA A 290 9.30 -16.08 9.52
N ASP A 291 8.02 -16.42 9.40
CA ASP A 291 7.35 -17.33 10.36
C ASP A 291 7.95 -18.74 10.33
N MET A 292 8.29 -19.23 9.15
CA MET A 292 8.99 -20.49 9.00
C MET A 292 10.38 -20.49 9.64
N ALA A 293 11.14 -19.41 9.43
CA ALA A 293 12.42 -19.21 10.12
C ALA A 293 12.23 -19.12 11.65
N THR A 294 11.09 -18.58 12.10
CA THR A 294 10.72 -18.55 13.53
C THR A 294 10.48 -19.95 14.06
N VAL A 295 9.74 -20.82 13.35
CA VAL A 295 9.56 -22.23 13.73
C VAL A 295 10.92 -22.93 13.83
N ASP A 296 11.78 -22.75 12.83
CA ASP A 296 13.15 -23.27 12.81
C ASP A 296 13.98 -22.79 14.01
N MET A 297 13.87 -21.52 14.37
CA MET A 297 14.55 -20.96 15.54
C MET A 297 14.04 -21.58 16.83
N ARG A 298 12.72 -21.84 16.96
CA ARG A 298 12.12 -22.52 18.13
C ARG A 298 12.55 -23.98 18.25
N VAL A 299 12.78 -24.66 17.14
CA VAL A 299 13.40 -26.01 17.17
C VAL A 299 14.82 -25.92 17.77
N ARG A 300 15.56 -24.86 17.49
CA ARG A 300 16.92 -24.65 18.02
C ARG A 300 16.95 -24.26 19.49
N ASP A 301 15.83 -23.86 20.09
CA ASP A 301 15.70 -23.65 21.55
C ASP A 301 15.89 -24.94 22.36
N PHE A 302 15.87 -26.12 21.73
CA PHE A 302 16.16 -27.40 22.41
C PHE A 302 17.66 -27.75 22.44
N PHE A 303 18.51 -27.02 21.69
CA PHE A 303 19.95 -27.30 21.64
C PHE A 303 20.72 -26.49 22.66
N PRO A 304 21.87 -27.02 23.17
CA PRO A 304 22.75 -26.28 24.05
C PRO A 304 23.26 -25.00 23.43
N SER A 305 23.45 -23.95 24.23
CA SER A 305 24.11 -22.72 23.77
C SER A 305 25.45 -22.53 24.53
N PHE A 306 26.44 -21.99 23.80
CA PHE A 306 27.80 -21.79 24.27
C PHE A 306 28.13 -20.31 24.24
N GLY A 307 28.57 -19.79 25.42
CA GLY A 307 29.05 -18.40 25.56
C GLY A 307 30.50 -18.37 25.95
N LEU A 308 31.33 -17.66 25.22
CA LEU A 308 32.71 -17.36 25.56
C LEU A 308 32.77 -15.97 26.19
N ASN A 309 33.33 -15.87 27.40
CA ASN A 309 33.56 -14.59 28.07
C ASN A 309 35.06 -14.46 28.40
N LEU A 310 35.66 -13.39 27.95
CA LEU A 310 37.00 -13.00 28.29
C LEU A 310 36.93 -11.65 29.02
N GLY A 311 37.63 -11.51 30.12
CA GLY A 311 37.53 -10.27 30.91
C GLY A 311 38.83 -9.91 31.65
N VAL A 312 38.94 -8.65 31.92
CA VAL A 312 39.95 -8.10 32.85
C VAL A 312 39.19 -7.27 33.89
N SER A 313 39.44 -7.56 35.16
CA SER A 313 38.86 -6.82 36.28
C SER A 313 39.95 -6.32 37.24
N ALA A 314 39.75 -5.14 37.78
CA ALA A 314 40.61 -4.60 38.86
C ALA A 314 39.70 -3.93 39.90
N GLY A 315 40.16 -3.87 41.14
CA GLY A 315 39.38 -3.19 42.18
C GLY A 315 40.01 -3.28 43.57
N GLY A 316 39.46 -2.49 44.49
CA GLY A 316 39.89 -2.44 45.88
C GLY A 316 39.05 -1.48 46.74
N SER A 317 39.48 -1.28 48.00
CA SER A 317 38.80 -0.37 48.95
C SER A 317 39.09 1.09 48.76
N GLU A 318 40.08 1.45 47.90
CA GLU A 318 40.51 2.78 47.57
C GLU A 318 40.32 3.10 46.10
N LEU A 319 39.97 4.35 45.76
CA LEU A 319 39.74 4.76 44.39
C LEU A 319 40.98 4.58 43.49
N ALA A 320 42.19 4.78 44.03
CA ALA A 320 43.45 4.58 43.32
C ALA A 320 43.65 3.12 42.85
N LYS A 321 42.97 2.15 43.46
CA LYS A 321 43.03 0.72 43.13
C LYS A 321 42.04 0.30 42.04
N ILE A 322 41.28 1.22 41.50
CA ILE A 322 40.23 0.90 40.48
C ILE A 322 40.83 0.29 39.20
N VAL A 323 42.13 0.50 38.94
CA VAL A 323 42.91 -0.06 37.82
C VAL A 323 44.17 -0.81 38.29
N ALA A 324 44.37 -0.94 39.63
CA ALA A 324 45.51 -1.66 40.18
C ALA A 324 45.22 -3.17 40.26
N ASP A 325 46.26 -3.96 40.19
CA ASP A 325 46.20 -5.43 40.33
C ASP A 325 45.18 -6.09 39.40
N PRO A 326 45.27 -5.92 38.07
CA PRO A 326 44.30 -6.47 37.13
C PRO A 326 44.32 -8.02 37.13
N VAL A 327 43.14 -8.60 37.14
CA VAL A 327 42.92 -10.06 37.04
C VAL A 327 42.28 -10.37 35.71
N GLY A 328 42.96 -11.19 34.89
CA GLY A 328 42.40 -11.73 33.65
C GLY A 328 41.53 -12.95 33.90
N SER A 329 40.42 -13.07 33.26
CA SER A 329 39.51 -14.23 33.34
C SER A 329 39.09 -14.69 31.95
N ALA A 330 38.96 -16.00 31.79
CA ALA A 330 38.37 -16.65 30.64
C ALA A 330 37.33 -17.67 31.10
N ALA A 331 36.11 -17.64 30.61
CA ALA A 331 35.05 -18.53 30.98
C ALA A 331 34.31 -19.02 29.74
N LEU A 332 34.04 -20.31 29.68
CA LEU A 332 33.13 -20.94 28.73
C LEU A 332 31.85 -21.31 29.48
N ASN A 333 30.74 -20.68 29.09
CA ASN A 333 29.42 -20.94 29.67
C ASN A 333 28.64 -21.87 28.75
N LEU A 334 28.08 -22.92 29.35
CA LEU A 334 27.17 -23.87 28.70
C LEU A 334 25.78 -23.69 29.29
N ALA A 335 24.82 -23.24 28.51
CA ALA A 335 23.43 -23.28 28.89
C ALA A 335 22.73 -24.48 28.24
N LEU A 336 21.82 -25.12 29.01
CA LEU A 336 21.10 -26.32 28.63
C LEU A 336 19.58 -26.03 28.57
N PRO A 337 19.09 -25.32 27.52
CA PRO A 337 17.69 -24.84 27.43
C PRO A 337 16.68 -25.99 27.39
N PHE A 338 17.08 -27.20 26.97
CA PHE A 338 16.22 -28.36 26.94
C PHE A 338 15.69 -28.77 28.33
N LEU A 339 16.27 -28.27 29.41
CA LEU A 339 15.73 -28.49 30.78
C LEU A 339 14.40 -27.76 30.99
N ASN A 340 14.12 -26.71 30.22
CA ASN A 340 12.81 -26.04 30.15
C ASN A 340 11.90 -26.66 29.07
N PHE A 341 11.89 -27.98 29.00
CA PHE A 341 11.18 -28.74 27.96
C PHE A 341 9.71 -28.34 27.78
N PRO A 342 8.88 -28.17 28.83
CA PRO A 342 7.47 -27.77 28.64
C PRO A 342 7.30 -26.43 27.93
N ASP A 343 8.07 -25.41 28.33
CA ASP A 343 7.98 -24.10 27.77
C ASP A 343 8.45 -24.08 26.31
N ASN A 344 9.55 -24.78 26.02
CA ASN A 344 10.06 -24.89 24.64
C ASN A 344 9.08 -25.59 23.71
N VAL A 345 8.41 -26.66 24.17
CA VAL A 345 7.36 -27.35 23.41
C VAL A 345 6.16 -26.43 23.13
N LEU A 346 5.72 -25.66 24.13
CA LEU A 346 4.61 -24.73 23.97
C LEU A 346 4.97 -23.61 23.01
N ASN A 347 6.16 -23.02 23.14
CA ASN A 347 6.65 -21.97 22.24
C ASN A 347 6.77 -22.46 20.79
N LEU A 348 7.25 -23.69 20.58
CA LEU A 348 7.29 -24.31 19.26
C LEU A 348 5.88 -24.48 18.69
N LYS A 349 4.93 -25.02 19.46
CA LYS A 349 3.53 -25.17 19.03
C LYS A 349 2.89 -23.83 18.70
N VAL A 350 3.11 -22.78 19.51
CA VAL A 350 2.62 -21.43 19.24
C VAL A 350 3.14 -20.93 17.89
N SER A 351 4.45 -21.11 17.61
CA SER A 351 5.02 -20.68 16.32
C SER A 351 4.47 -21.49 15.13
N GLN A 352 4.24 -22.79 15.30
CA GLN A 352 3.61 -23.65 14.28
C GLN A 352 2.17 -23.21 13.97
N VAL A 353 1.37 -22.94 15.01
CA VAL A 353 -0.02 -22.46 14.84
C VAL A 353 -0.04 -21.08 14.16
N LYS A 354 0.90 -20.19 14.52
CA LYS A 354 1.05 -18.91 13.85
C LYS A 354 1.36 -19.09 12.37
N TYR A 355 2.32 -19.94 12.01
CA TYR A 355 2.62 -20.25 10.61
C TYR A 355 1.39 -20.75 9.84
N GLN A 356 0.59 -21.65 10.43
CA GLN A 356 -0.64 -22.15 9.80
C GLN A 356 -1.69 -21.05 9.63
N SER A 357 -1.82 -20.15 10.60
CA SER A 357 -2.68 -18.98 10.50
C SER A 357 -2.27 -18.06 9.33
N ASP A 358 -0.96 -17.78 9.22
CA ASP A 358 -0.44 -16.89 8.20
C ASP A 358 -0.43 -17.54 6.81
N LEU A 359 -0.30 -18.86 6.73
CA LEU A 359 -0.52 -19.64 5.51
C LEU A 359 -1.97 -19.52 5.01
N ALA A 360 -2.94 -19.58 5.91
CA ALA A 360 -4.35 -19.35 5.57
C ALA A 360 -4.58 -17.90 5.09
N GLY A 361 -3.93 -16.92 5.74
CA GLY A 361 -3.91 -15.52 5.32
C GLY A 361 -3.30 -15.33 3.92
N TYR A 362 -2.18 -15.95 3.64
CA TYR A 362 -1.53 -15.96 2.33
C TYR A 362 -2.46 -16.52 1.24
N LYS A 363 -3.11 -17.65 1.51
CA LYS A 363 -4.10 -18.24 0.59
C LYS A 363 -5.25 -17.28 0.30
N ASN A 364 -5.76 -16.59 1.32
CA ASN A 364 -6.80 -15.57 1.15
C ASN A 364 -6.32 -14.40 0.28
N THR A 365 -5.08 -13.94 0.47
CA THR A 365 -4.47 -12.89 -0.36
C THR A 365 -4.40 -13.30 -1.82
N LEU A 366 -4.00 -14.54 -2.12
CA LEU A 366 -4.00 -15.09 -3.48
C LEU A 366 -5.39 -15.08 -4.12
N TYR A 367 -6.41 -15.56 -3.40
CA TYR A 367 -7.78 -15.60 -3.92
C TYR A 367 -8.38 -14.21 -4.12
N THR A 368 -8.07 -13.29 -3.22
CA THR A 368 -8.47 -11.88 -3.37
C THR A 368 -7.83 -11.28 -4.62
N ALA A 369 -6.54 -11.51 -4.84
CA ALA A 369 -5.84 -11.02 -6.02
C ALA A 369 -6.43 -11.55 -7.33
N LEU A 370 -6.74 -12.84 -7.39
CA LEU A 370 -7.41 -13.45 -8.56
C LEU A 370 -8.80 -12.82 -8.80
N SER A 371 -9.57 -12.62 -7.73
CA SER A 371 -10.89 -11.97 -7.81
C SER A 371 -10.81 -10.52 -8.29
N GLU A 372 -9.79 -9.77 -7.86
CA GLU A 372 -9.56 -8.39 -8.29
C GLU A 372 -9.31 -8.29 -9.80
N VAL A 373 -8.50 -9.18 -10.38
CA VAL A 373 -8.25 -9.22 -11.83
C VAL A 373 -9.52 -9.52 -12.61
N GLU A 374 -10.29 -10.53 -12.18
CA GLU A 374 -11.53 -10.91 -12.83
C GLU A 374 -12.59 -9.81 -12.76
N ASN A 375 -12.79 -9.23 -11.57
CA ASN A 375 -13.75 -8.15 -11.37
C ASN A 375 -13.39 -6.91 -12.18
N ALA A 376 -12.13 -6.48 -12.15
CA ALA A 376 -11.67 -5.31 -12.89
C ALA A 376 -11.77 -5.52 -14.42
N SER A 377 -11.52 -6.74 -14.90
CA SER A 377 -11.65 -7.10 -16.32
C SER A 377 -13.12 -7.17 -16.76
N SER A 378 -14.00 -7.77 -15.96
CA SER A 378 -15.44 -7.79 -16.20
C SER A 378 -16.02 -6.38 -16.25
N GLN A 379 -15.62 -5.52 -15.30
CA GLN A 379 -16.01 -4.11 -15.25
C GLN A 379 -15.54 -3.34 -16.49
N TYR A 380 -14.34 -3.61 -17.00
CA TYR A 380 -13.84 -3.00 -18.23
C TYR A 380 -14.75 -3.30 -19.42
N HIS A 381 -15.14 -4.56 -19.58
CA HIS A 381 -16.06 -4.94 -20.66
C HIS A 381 -17.43 -4.24 -20.53
N GLN A 382 -17.99 -4.19 -19.32
CA GLN A 382 -19.25 -3.50 -19.04
C GLN A 382 -19.16 -2.01 -19.39
N LEU A 383 -18.13 -1.31 -18.89
CA LEU A 383 -17.95 0.12 -19.10
C LEU A 383 -17.77 0.49 -20.58
N ASN A 384 -17.03 -0.33 -21.34
CA ASN A 384 -16.88 -0.13 -22.79
C ASN A 384 -18.21 -0.31 -23.57
N GLN A 385 -19.04 -1.27 -23.17
CA GLN A 385 -20.37 -1.40 -23.79
C GLN A 385 -21.25 -0.21 -23.42
N GLN A 386 -21.23 0.21 -22.15
CA GLN A 386 -21.95 1.42 -21.72
C GLN A 386 -21.47 2.66 -22.46
N HIS A 387 -20.16 2.82 -22.70
CA HIS A 387 -19.61 3.96 -23.43
C HIS A 387 -20.25 4.09 -24.82
N LYS A 388 -20.30 3.02 -25.58
CA LYS A 388 -20.93 2.98 -26.92
C LYS A 388 -22.41 3.37 -26.87
N LEU A 389 -23.15 2.83 -25.90
CA LEU A 389 -24.59 3.12 -25.75
C LEU A 389 -24.82 4.57 -25.31
N LEU A 390 -23.99 5.11 -24.42
CA LEU A 390 -24.08 6.51 -23.96
C LEU A 390 -23.74 7.49 -25.07
N GLN A 391 -22.78 7.19 -25.97
CA GLN A 391 -22.51 8.00 -27.16
C GLN A 391 -23.75 8.06 -28.08
N GLN A 392 -24.37 6.91 -28.35
CA GLN A 392 -25.58 6.84 -29.17
C GLN A 392 -26.77 7.58 -28.52
N ASN A 393 -26.90 7.44 -27.19
CA ASN A 393 -27.93 8.14 -26.42
C ASN A 393 -27.75 9.65 -26.48
N LEU A 394 -26.52 10.14 -26.32
CA LEU A 394 -26.22 11.57 -26.43
C LEU A 394 -26.55 12.13 -27.84
N GLU A 395 -26.18 11.41 -28.90
CA GLU A 395 -26.53 11.80 -30.27
C GLU A 395 -28.05 11.89 -30.45
N THR A 396 -28.77 10.91 -29.93
CA THR A 396 -30.24 10.85 -30.00
C THR A 396 -30.86 12.00 -29.20
N ALA A 397 -30.40 12.26 -27.97
CA ALA A 397 -30.88 13.35 -27.13
C ALA A 397 -30.69 14.72 -27.81
N ARG A 398 -29.49 14.96 -28.38
CA ARG A 398 -29.21 16.20 -29.13
C ARG A 398 -30.13 16.40 -30.35
N ARG A 399 -30.43 15.33 -31.08
CA ARG A 399 -31.37 15.40 -32.20
C ARG A 399 -32.78 15.67 -31.70
N LEU A 400 -33.23 15.02 -30.63
CA LEU A 400 -34.55 15.24 -30.05
C LEU A 400 -34.69 16.68 -29.51
N GLU A 401 -33.71 17.21 -28.81
CA GLU A 401 -33.69 18.61 -28.35
C GLU A 401 -33.83 19.58 -29.51
N LYS A 402 -33.05 19.39 -30.58
CA LYS A 402 -33.13 20.23 -31.80
C LYS A 402 -34.53 20.17 -32.40
N MET A 403 -35.17 19.01 -32.50
CA MET A 403 -36.51 18.86 -33.01
C MET A 403 -37.55 19.54 -32.11
N ARG A 404 -37.44 19.40 -30.78
CA ARG A 404 -38.34 20.06 -29.82
C ARG A 404 -38.23 21.56 -29.89
N LYS A 405 -37.01 22.09 -30.04
CA LYS A 405 -36.78 23.53 -30.24
C LYS A 405 -37.53 24.04 -31.50
N VAL A 406 -37.37 23.38 -32.62
CA VAL A 406 -38.01 23.79 -33.90
C VAL A 406 -39.53 23.74 -33.74
N ARG A 407 -40.12 22.72 -33.09
CA ARG A 407 -41.55 22.62 -32.83
C ARG A 407 -42.07 23.72 -31.93
N TYR A 408 -41.34 24.04 -30.85
CA TYR A 408 -41.65 25.18 -29.98
C TYR A 408 -41.59 26.52 -30.73
N ASP A 409 -40.56 26.76 -31.54
CA ASP A 409 -40.37 27.98 -32.31
C ASP A 409 -41.54 28.18 -33.33
N ASN A 410 -42.13 27.07 -33.82
CA ASN A 410 -43.30 27.07 -34.72
C ASN A 410 -44.65 26.98 -33.98
N GLY A 411 -44.70 27.05 -32.66
CA GLY A 411 -45.93 26.97 -31.87
C GLY A 411 -46.58 25.61 -31.82
N ALA A 412 -45.91 24.51 -32.25
CA ALA A 412 -46.42 23.15 -32.31
C ALA A 412 -46.16 22.33 -31.02
N ASP A 413 -45.33 22.81 -30.14
CA ASP A 413 -45.07 22.24 -28.80
C ASP A 413 -45.00 23.33 -27.73
N ASP A 414 -45.29 22.98 -26.49
CA ASP A 414 -45.13 23.84 -25.33
C ASP A 414 -43.64 23.98 -24.95
N LEU A 415 -43.33 25.01 -24.18
CA LEU A 415 -41.98 25.28 -23.66
C LEU A 415 -41.44 24.12 -22.82
N GLN A 416 -42.30 23.49 -22.00
CA GLN A 416 -41.88 22.47 -21.08
C GLN A 416 -41.22 21.27 -21.78
N LYS A 417 -41.80 20.81 -22.94
CA LYS A 417 -41.21 19.74 -23.72
C LYS A 417 -39.81 20.04 -24.26
N TRP A 418 -39.56 21.28 -24.60
CA TRP A 418 -38.22 21.69 -25.01
C TRP A 418 -37.25 21.76 -23.82
N LEU A 419 -37.65 22.31 -22.65
CA LEU A 419 -36.86 22.35 -21.43
C LEU A 419 -36.53 20.93 -20.92
N ASP A 420 -37.46 19.99 -21.02
CA ASP A 420 -37.26 18.58 -20.67
C ASP A 420 -36.20 17.95 -21.59
N ALA A 421 -36.29 18.15 -22.92
CA ALA A 421 -35.31 17.64 -23.86
C ALA A 421 -33.92 18.24 -23.65
N GLN A 422 -33.81 19.50 -23.27
CA GLN A 422 -32.54 20.12 -22.86
C GLN A 422 -31.97 19.45 -21.60
N SER A 423 -32.84 19.14 -20.62
CA SER A 423 -32.41 18.47 -19.40
C SER A 423 -31.89 17.06 -19.68
N GLU A 424 -32.56 16.32 -20.59
CA GLU A 424 -32.12 15.00 -21.04
C GLU A 424 -30.78 15.04 -21.76
N THR A 425 -30.56 16.03 -22.66
CA THR A 425 -29.27 16.22 -23.35
C THR A 425 -28.14 16.47 -22.34
N ARG A 426 -28.34 17.36 -21.37
CA ARG A 426 -27.35 17.64 -20.31
C ARG A 426 -27.03 16.41 -19.47
N SER A 427 -28.07 15.64 -19.10
CA SER A 427 -27.89 14.39 -18.36
C SER A 427 -27.08 13.37 -19.17
N ALA A 428 -27.35 13.26 -20.47
CA ALA A 428 -26.60 12.37 -21.36
C ALA A 428 -25.12 12.81 -21.51
N GLU A 429 -24.85 14.10 -21.61
CA GLU A 429 -23.47 14.66 -21.65
C GLU A 429 -22.71 14.33 -20.36
N GLN A 430 -23.30 14.59 -19.20
CA GLN A 430 -22.69 14.29 -17.92
C GLN A 430 -22.44 12.79 -17.75
N SER A 431 -23.41 11.94 -18.13
CA SER A 431 -23.28 10.48 -18.05
C SER A 431 -22.15 9.94 -18.91
N LEU A 432 -21.91 10.52 -20.08
CA LEU A 432 -20.78 10.13 -20.93
C LEU A 432 -19.44 10.49 -20.27
N VAL A 433 -19.30 11.70 -19.72
CA VAL A 433 -18.10 12.12 -18.99
C VAL A 433 -17.85 11.24 -17.74
N ASP A 434 -18.91 10.85 -17.02
CA ASP A 434 -18.81 9.96 -15.87
C ASP A 434 -18.35 8.56 -16.26
N ASN A 435 -18.85 8.05 -17.40
CA ASN A 435 -18.41 6.76 -17.91
C ASN A 435 -16.94 6.80 -18.38
N GLU A 436 -16.50 7.86 -19.05
CA GLU A 436 -15.10 8.04 -19.44
C GLU A 436 -14.17 8.10 -18.20
N LEU A 437 -14.54 8.85 -17.16
CA LEU A 437 -13.81 8.84 -15.90
C LEU A 437 -13.77 7.45 -15.27
N SER A 438 -14.89 6.71 -15.30
CA SER A 438 -14.97 5.34 -14.77
C SER A 438 -14.06 4.38 -15.53
N LEU A 439 -13.89 4.57 -16.84
CA LEU A 439 -12.96 3.79 -17.66
C LEU A 439 -11.49 4.08 -17.30
N TYR A 440 -11.12 5.35 -17.04
CA TYR A 440 -9.79 5.70 -16.53
C TYR A 440 -9.52 5.08 -15.16
N LYS A 441 -10.48 5.18 -14.22
CA LYS A 441 -10.36 4.57 -12.89
C LYS A 441 -10.26 3.03 -12.97
N ASN A 442 -11.04 2.41 -13.84
CA ASN A 442 -10.96 0.97 -14.08
C ASN A 442 -9.61 0.54 -14.69
N PHE A 443 -9.03 1.36 -15.58
CA PHE A 443 -7.67 1.12 -16.09
C PHE A 443 -6.68 0.99 -14.94
N LEU A 444 -6.70 1.92 -13.96
CA LEU A 444 -5.84 1.87 -12.77
C LEU A 444 -6.11 0.62 -11.93
N SER A 445 -7.38 0.31 -11.68
CA SER A 445 -7.76 -0.90 -10.93
C SER A 445 -7.23 -2.17 -11.60
N ARG A 446 -7.30 -2.26 -12.93
CA ARG A 446 -6.73 -3.39 -13.70
C ARG A 446 -5.21 -3.40 -13.62
N TYR A 447 -4.55 -2.24 -13.74
CA TYR A 447 -3.10 -2.13 -13.65
C TYR A 447 -2.58 -2.61 -12.29
N VAL A 448 -3.20 -2.17 -11.20
CA VAL A 448 -2.87 -2.62 -9.83
C VAL A 448 -3.15 -4.11 -9.65
N ALA A 449 -4.30 -4.59 -10.11
CA ALA A 449 -4.68 -5.99 -10.00
C ALA A 449 -3.70 -6.92 -10.73
N LEU A 450 -3.15 -6.49 -11.87
CA LEU A 450 -2.14 -7.21 -12.64
C LEU A 450 -0.72 -7.11 -12.04
N GLY A 451 -0.57 -6.45 -10.89
CA GLY A 451 0.68 -6.36 -10.13
C GLY A 451 1.43 -5.04 -10.31
N GLY A 452 1.08 -4.25 -11.32
CA GLY A 452 1.83 -3.04 -11.63
C GLY A 452 3.30 -3.35 -11.99
N LYS A 453 4.11 -2.30 -12.06
CA LYS A 453 5.57 -2.44 -12.16
C LYS A 453 6.24 -1.81 -10.94
N ASP A 454 7.48 -2.20 -10.71
CA ASP A 454 8.30 -1.63 -9.64
C ASP A 454 8.66 -0.17 -9.98
N ILE A 455 7.97 0.77 -9.32
CA ILE A 455 8.10 2.21 -9.56
C ILE A 455 9.37 2.79 -8.89
N LEU A 456 9.89 2.10 -7.86
CA LEU A 456 10.95 2.63 -6.99
C LEU A 456 12.35 2.13 -7.35
N THR A 457 12.50 1.25 -8.35
CA THR A 457 13.80 0.66 -8.73
C THR A 457 14.63 1.54 -9.65
N GLU A 458 14.07 2.56 -10.30
CA GLU A 458 14.81 3.44 -11.24
C GLU A 458 15.71 4.49 -10.57
N ASN A 459 15.66 4.68 -9.25
CA ASN A 459 16.52 5.65 -8.54
C ASN A 459 17.81 5.02 -7.96
N LYS A 460 18.36 3.99 -8.61
CA LYS A 460 19.70 3.46 -8.31
C LYS A 460 20.68 3.77 -9.45
N GLU A 461 20.88 5.06 -9.73
CA GLU A 461 22.12 5.56 -10.35
C GLU A 461 22.69 6.72 -9.52
#